data_ae190f8b0ab692c7b3f31b6aebcb5b46
#
_entry.id   ae190f8b0ab692c7b3f31b6aebcb5b46
#
_cell.length_a   1.000
_cell.length_b   1.000
_cell.length_c   1.000
_cell.angle_alpha   90.00
_cell.angle_beta   90.00
_cell.angle_gamma   90.00
#
_symmetry.space_group_name_H-M   'P 1'
#
loop_
_entity.id
_entity.type
_entity.pdbx_description
1 polymer ?
#
loop_
_entity_poly.entity_id
_entity_poly.type
_entity_poly.pdbx_seq_one_letter_code
_entity_poly.pdbx_strand_id
1 'polypeptide(L)'
;MAAFRKLLALTLILALPVMAAAQGQRPRSRPRTFDVIIRGGTVYDGTGRAPVRADVGIKGDFIVAVGNLKRATALTIVDARGLAIAPGFINMLSWSTESLLEDGRSQSEIRQGVTTEIMGEGWSMGPLNDEMKQRIIREQKDIKFEIKWNTLAEYLRHLEQRGVSANVASFLGATTVREYVIGLDNKPPTAEQLDQMRELVRNAMEEGALGIGSSLIYAPAFYATTEELIELCKVAAQYKGKYISHMRSEGNRLTEAVEELIRISREAKIPAEIYHLKAAGEKNWPKMERVLAMVEKARAEGLRITADMYNYTAAGTGLDAAMPPWALEGGYEALFGRLRDPATRQKLATEMSTPSDDWENLYLAAGSAERLLLVGFKSEKLKPLTGKTLAEVARERGTDPVETIMDLVLEDESRVDTIYFLMSEENLKKQMKKSWVSFGSDEASQAPEGPFLKSNPHPRAYGNFARLLGKYVREEKVISLTEAVRRMSGLPAENLGLEGRGLLKDGMFADVVVFDPKSVGDRATFAEPHQYAVGMKHVLVNGVPVLKDGEHTGATPGRALWGPGKTR
;
A
#
# COMPACT_ATOMS: atom_id res chain seq x y z
N MET A 1 -73.76 68.43 22.08
CA MET A 1 -75.15 67.97 22.02
C MET A 1 -75.11 66.45 21.99
N ALA A 2 -75.34 65.80 23.13
CA ALA A 2 -76.58 65.10 23.45
C ALA A 2 -76.86 63.98 22.41
N ALA A 3 -77.10 62.80 22.68
CA ALA A 3 -77.64 62.09 23.88
C ALA A 3 -77.69 60.56 23.66
N PHE A 4 -77.64 59.89 24.74
CA PHE A 4 -78.49 58.79 25.20
C PHE A 4 -78.46 57.38 24.61
N ARG A 5 -77.93 56.46 25.38
CA ARG A 5 -78.59 55.30 26.04
C ARG A 5 -79.17 54.18 25.16
N LYS A 6 -78.75 52.93 25.31
CA LYS A 6 -79.41 52.00 26.30
C LYS A 6 -78.62 50.67 26.40
N LEU A 7 -78.53 50.19 27.60
CA LEU A 7 -78.11 48.90 28.12
C LEU A 7 -79.01 47.75 27.62
N LEU A 8 -78.48 46.65 27.16
CA LEU A 8 -79.18 45.35 27.25
C LEU A 8 -78.13 44.28 27.59
N ALA A 9 -78.24 43.72 28.76
CA ALA A 9 -77.45 42.59 29.20
C ALA A 9 -78.01 41.32 28.54
N LEU A 10 -77.15 40.56 27.84
CA LEU A 10 -77.50 39.21 27.39
C LEU A 10 -76.50 38.25 28.03
N THR A 11 -77.00 37.41 28.92
CA THR A 11 -76.24 36.36 29.59
C THR A 11 -75.96 35.25 28.61
N LEU A 12 -74.67 35.09 28.16
CA LEU A 12 -74.26 34.00 27.29
C LEU A 12 -73.64 32.92 28.17
N ILE A 13 -74.31 31.77 28.28
CA ILE A 13 -73.77 30.55 28.91
C ILE A 13 -72.73 29.96 28.06
N LEU A 14 -71.45 30.05 28.46
CA LEU A 14 -70.32 29.37 27.79
C LEU A 14 -70.33 27.88 28.15
N ALA A 15 -70.74 27.03 27.23
CA ALA A 15 -70.50 25.60 27.31
C ALA A 15 -69.05 25.35 26.83
N LEU A 16 -68.14 24.97 27.71
CA LEU A 16 -66.78 24.50 27.43
C LEU A 16 -66.85 23.07 26.84
N PRO A 17 -66.30 22.84 25.60
CA PRO A 17 -66.13 21.47 25.15
C PRO A 17 -64.93 20.88 25.89
N VAL A 18 -65.11 19.77 26.59
CA VAL A 18 -64.01 18.92 27.05
C VAL A 18 -63.30 18.33 25.85
N MET A 19 -62.19 18.92 25.47
CA MET A 19 -61.27 18.30 24.52
C MET A 19 -60.62 17.11 25.23
N ALA A 20 -61.09 15.90 24.91
CA ALA A 20 -60.35 14.68 25.18
C ALA A 20 -59.02 14.74 24.43
N ALA A 21 -57.91 14.86 25.16
CA ALA A 21 -56.57 14.78 24.61
C ALA A 21 -56.39 13.39 23.99
N ALA A 22 -56.55 13.30 22.67
CA ALA A 22 -56.08 12.16 21.92
C ALA A 22 -54.56 12.10 22.09
N GLN A 23 -54.09 11.18 22.91
CA GLN A 23 -52.66 10.81 22.96
C GLN A 23 -52.30 10.33 21.58
N GLY A 24 -51.71 11.23 20.77
CA GLY A 24 -51.15 10.92 19.48
C GLY A 24 -50.10 9.84 19.65
N GLN A 25 -50.44 8.63 19.25
CA GLN A 25 -49.45 7.59 19.07
C GLN A 25 -48.42 8.16 18.08
N ARG A 26 -47.20 8.43 18.56
CA ARG A 26 -46.05 8.73 17.65
C ARG A 26 -46.05 7.63 16.61
N PRO A 27 -46.02 7.98 15.30
CA PRO A 27 -45.98 6.97 14.25
C PRO A 27 -44.79 6.05 14.54
N ARG A 28 -45.06 4.76 14.75
CA ARG A 28 -44.03 3.74 14.84
C ARG A 28 -43.23 3.82 13.55
N SER A 29 -42.01 4.37 13.61
CA SER A 29 -41.11 4.35 12.47
C SER A 29 -41.02 2.90 11.97
N ARG A 30 -41.32 2.67 10.71
CA ARG A 30 -41.09 1.35 10.07
C ARG A 30 -39.67 0.91 10.40
N PRO A 31 -39.46 -0.33 10.83
CA PRO A 31 -38.11 -0.80 11.12
C PRO A 31 -37.25 -0.56 9.88
N ARG A 32 -36.09 0.11 10.04
CA ARG A 32 -35.15 0.29 8.95
C ARG A 32 -34.69 -1.09 8.52
N THR A 33 -34.85 -1.43 7.25
CA THR A 33 -34.34 -2.67 6.66
C THR A 33 -32.96 -2.39 6.10
N PHE A 34 -31.96 -3.13 6.56
CA PHE A 34 -30.58 -3.09 6.10
C PHE A 34 -30.32 -4.26 5.16
N ASP A 35 -29.30 -4.16 4.33
CA ASP A 35 -28.82 -5.31 3.57
C ASP A 35 -28.00 -6.22 4.47
N VAL A 36 -27.08 -5.63 5.26
CA VAL A 36 -26.29 -6.36 6.26
C VAL A 36 -26.35 -5.63 7.61
N ILE A 37 -26.50 -6.40 8.69
CA ILE A 37 -26.22 -5.94 10.05
C ILE A 37 -25.09 -6.81 10.63
N ILE A 38 -23.98 -6.19 11.02
CA ILE A 38 -22.93 -6.83 11.81
C ILE A 38 -23.26 -6.56 13.28
N ARG A 39 -23.53 -7.60 14.07
CA ARG A 39 -24.21 -7.49 15.36
C ARG A 39 -23.34 -7.86 16.56
N GLY A 40 -23.30 -7.00 17.58
CA GLY A 40 -22.83 -7.32 18.92
C GLY A 40 -21.33 -7.37 19.11
N GLY A 41 -20.54 -6.88 18.14
CA GLY A 41 -19.08 -6.84 18.21
C GLY A 41 -18.55 -5.64 19.00
N THR A 42 -17.22 -5.59 19.13
CA THR A 42 -16.49 -4.43 19.64
C THR A 42 -16.00 -3.60 18.46
N VAL A 43 -16.55 -2.42 18.29
CA VAL A 43 -16.26 -1.51 17.17
C VAL A 43 -15.04 -0.66 17.49
N TYR A 44 -14.01 -0.77 16.65
CA TYR A 44 -12.83 0.10 16.54
C TYR A 44 -13.05 0.99 15.32
N ASP A 45 -13.41 2.26 15.54
CA ASP A 45 -13.95 3.12 14.47
C ASP A 45 -12.92 3.70 13.49
N GLY A 46 -11.64 3.40 13.66
CA GLY A 46 -10.54 3.91 12.82
C GLY A 46 -9.99 5.29 13.27
N THR A 47 -10.59 5.94 14.26
CA THR A 47 -10.14 7.26 14.74
C THR A 47 -9.05 7.21 15.81
N GLY A 48 -8.82 6.04 16.41
CA GLY A 48 -7.94 5.89 17.56
C GLY A 48 -8.65 6.14 18.91
N ARG A 49 -9.97 6.37 18.94
CA ARG A 49 -10.76 6.49 20.17
C ARG A 49 -10.99 5.13 20.81
N ALA A 50 -11.38 5.13 22.09
CA ALA A 50 -11.73 3.92 22.81
C ALA A 50 -12.84 3.14 22.08
N PRO A 51 -12.70 1.80 21.95
CA PRO A 51 -13.69 0.98 21.25
C PRO A 51 -15.01 0.89 22.02
N VAL A 52 -16.11 0.67 21.30
CA VAL A 52 -17.45 0.56 21.89
C VAL A 52 -18.16 -0.71 21.42
N ARG A 53 -19.02 -1.30 22.25
CA ARG A 53 -19.92 -2.36 21.80
C ARG A 53 -21.08 -1.76 21.00
N ALA A 54 -21.15 -2.11 19.73
CA ALA A 54 -22.19 -1.60 18.83
C ALA A 54 -22.46 -2.60 17.69
N ASP A 55 -23.57 -2.33 16.99
CA ASP A 55 -23.90 -2.96 15.72
C ASP A 55 -23.55 -2.01 14.58
N VAL A 56 -23.22 -2.55 13.41
CA VAL A 56 -22.99 -1.78 12.18
C VAL A 56 -24.04 -2.18 11.15
N GLY A 57 -24.82 -1.21 10.67
CA GLY A 57 -25.87 -1.39 9.67
C GLY A 57 -25.42 -0.86 8.31
N ILE A 58 -25.50 -1.71 7.28
CA ILE A 58 -25.06 -1.45 5.91
C ILE A 58 -26.25 -1.50 4.98
N LYS A 59 -26.30 -0.55 4.02
CA LYS A 59 -27.26 -0.52 2.92
C LYS A 59 -26.59 -0.07 1.64
N GLY A 60 -26.66 -0.91 0.61
CA GLY A 60 -25.86 -0.72 -0.60
C GLY A 60 -24.37 -0.62 -0.24
N ASP A 61 -23.72 0.35 -0.80
CA ASP A 61 -22.27 0.59 -0.62
C ASP A 61 -21.90 1.24 0.73
N PHE A 62 -22.89 1.65 1.57
CA PHE A 62 -22.64 2.58 2.66
C PHE A 62 -22.97 2.00 4.03
N ILE A 63 -22.19 2.40 5.02
CA ILE A 63 -22.53 2.33 6.42
C ILE A 63 -23.61 3.39 6.67
N VAL A 64 -24.79 2.98 7.15
CA VAL A 64 -25.93 3.88 7.38
C VAL A 64 -26.36 3.96 8.84
N ALA A 65 -25.72 3.19 9.70
CA ALA A 65 -25.90 3.29 11.15
C ALA A 65 -24.77 2.56 11.90
N VAL A 66 -24.28 3.18 12.98
CA VAL A 66 -23.43 2.53 14.00
C VAL A 66 -24.08 2.77 15.35
N GLY A 67 -24.41 1.69 16.09
CA GLY A 67 -25.09 1.81 17.38
C GLY A 67 -25.92 0.60 17.76
N ASN A 68 -27.02 0.81 18.49
CA ASN A 68 -27.91 -0.26 18.90
C ASN A 68 -28.98 -0.56 17.82
N LEU A 69 -28.80 -1.65 17.09
CA LEU A 69 -29.68 -2.10 16.02
C LEU A 69 -30.47 -3.37 16.37
N LYS A 70 -30.62 -3.71 17.67
CA LYS A 70 -31.30 -4.94 18.13
C LYS A 70 -32.71 -5.14 17.56
N ARG A 71 -33.45 -4.05 17.30
CA ARG A 71 -34.80 -4.08 16.73
C ARG A 71 -34.86 -3.91 15.21
N ALA A 72 -33.73 -3.70 14.57
CA ALA A 72 -33.64 -3.55 13.12
C ALA A 72 -33.64 -4.92 12.43
N THR A 73 -34.12 -4.95 11.18
CA THR A 73 -34.10 -6.11 10.30
C THR A 73 -33.08 -5.95 9.19
N ALA A 74 -32.52 -7.04 8.69
CA ALA A 74 -31.60 -7.07 7.57
C ALA A 74 -31.81 -8.32 6.72
N LEU A 75 -31.36 -8.28 5.47
CA LEU A 75 -31.29 -9.47 4.61
C LEU A 75 -30.28 -10.48 5.16
N THR A 76 -29.13 -9.97 5.67
CA THR A 76 -28.08 -10.79 6.28
C THR A 76 -27.71 -10.24 7.65
N ILE A 77 -27.57 -11.12 8.63
CA ILE A 77 -27.06 -10.78 9.97
C ILE A 77 -25.75 -11.54 10.18
N VAL A 78 -24.68 -10.80 10.44
CA VAL A 78 -23.36 -11.32 10.82
C VAL A 78 -23.27 -11.25 12.35
N ASP A 79 -23.08 -12.38 13.02
CA ASP A 79 -22.87 -12.43 14.46
C ASP A 79 -21.39 -12.11 14.78
N ALA A 80 -21.14 -10.95 15.36
CA ALA A 80 -19.81 -10.49 15.73
C ALA A 80 -19.55 -10.52 17.25
N ARG A 81 -20.36 -11.25 18.04
CA ARG A 81 -20.17 -11.33 19.49
C ARG A 81 -18.81 -11.92 19.84
N GLY A 82 -18.02 -11.17 20.61
CA GLY A 82 -16.64 -11.53 20.98
C GLY A 82 -15.59 -11.18 19.94
N LEU A 83 -16.00 -10.65 18.79
CA LEU A 83 -15.12 -10.24 17.68
C LEU A 83 -14.89 -8.72 17.66
N ALA A 84 -13.84 -8.30 17.02
CA ALA A 84 -13.56 -6.92 16.66
C ALA A 84 -14.21 -6.59 15.31
N ILE A 85 -14.78 -5.38 15.21
CA ILE A 85 -15.28 -4.79 13.97
C ILE A 85 -14.43 -3.55 13.70
N ALA A 86 -13.81 -3.44 12.53
CA ALA A 86 -12.96 -2.32 12.16
C ALA A 86 -13.23 -1.89 10.71
N PRO A 87 -12.82 -0.66 10.29
CA PRO A 87 -12.79 -0.31 8.89
C PRO A 87 -11.84 -1.25 8.15
N GLY A 88 -12.11 -1.49 6.87
CA GLY A 88 -11.19 -2.21 6.00
C GLY A 88 -9.79 -1.58 6.00
N PHE A 89 -8.77 -2.42 5.98
CA PHE A 89 -7.39 -1.96 6.02
C PHE A 89 -6.95 -1.47 4.64
N ILE A 90 -6.07 -0.48 4.64
CA ILE A 90 -5.48 0.14 3.44
C ILE A 90 -4.00 -0.24 3.40
N ASN A 91 -3.61 -1.00 2.40
CA ASN A 91 -2.22 -1.33 2.13
C ASN A 91 -1.56 -0.15 1.41
N MET A 92 -0.67 0.57 2.12
CA MET A 92 -0.02 1.79 1.61
C MET A 92 1.01 1.53 0.51
N LEU A 93 1.48 0.29 0.40
CA LEU A 93 2.41 -0.14 -0.64
C LEU A 93 2.08 -1.57 -1.06
N SER A 94 1.46 -1.69 -2.23
CA SER A 94 1.14 -2.96 -2.89
C SER A 94 1.81 -3.03 -4.26
N TRP A 95 2.38 -4.19 -4.56
CA TRP A 95 2.91 -4.56 -5.87
C TRP A 95 1.94 -5.41 -6.70
N SER A 96 0.66 -5.36 -6.38
CA SER A 96 -0.39 -6.20 -7.04
C SER A 96 -0.69 -5.79 -8.49
N THR A 97 0.21 -5.05 -9.15
CA THR A 97 0.02 -4.54 -10.52
C THR A 97 -0.17 -5.65 -11.55
N GLU A 98 0.56 -6.74 -11.43
CA GLU A 98 0.48 -7.88 -12.35
C GLU A 98 -0.38 -9.01 -11.78
N SER A 99 -0.28 -9.26 -10.47
CA SER A 99 -1.00 -10.35 -9.82
C SER A 99 -2.51 -10.20 -9.91
N LEU A 100 -3.05 -8.97 -9.87
CA LEU A 100 -4.48 -8.70 -10.06
C LEU A 100 -4.94 -8.92 -11.51
N LEU A 101 -4.04 -8.90 -12.48
CA LEU A 101 -4.32 -9.31 -13.87
C LEU A 101 -4.41 -10.82 -14.00
N GLU A 102 -3.76 -11.59 -13.14
CA GLU A 102 -3.88 -13.05 -13.04
C GLU A 102 -5.09 -13.43 -12.19
N ASP A 103 -5.14 -12.96 -10.93
CA ASP A 103 -6.19 -13.28 -9.98
C ASP A 103 -6.73 -12.02 -9.29
N GLY A 104 -7.87 -11.53 -9.74
CA GLY A 104 -8.55 -10.36 -9.16
C GLY A 104 -9.12 -10.57 -7.75
N ARG A 105 -9.07 -11.79 -7.19
CA ARG A 105 -9.63 -12.09 -5.86
C ARG A 105 -8.83 -11.48 -4.70
N SER A 106 -7.61 -10.98 -4.92
CA SER A 106 -6.76 -10.40 -3.88
C SER A 106 -6.65 -11.30 -2.63
N GLN A 107 -6.47 -12.60 -2.81
CA GLN A 107 -6.67 -13.62 -1.77
C GLN A 107 -5.84 -13.37 -0.50
N SER A 108 -4.53 -13.15 -0.62
CA SER A 108 -3.67 -12.95 0.54
C SER A 108 -3.96 -11.63 1.27
N GLU A 109 -4.36 -10.59 0.54
CA GLU A 109 -4.70 -9.28 1.09
C GLU A 109 -6.06 -9.31 1.81
N ILE A 110 -7.10 -9.83 1.14
CA ILE A 110 -8.45 -9.94 1.71
C ILE A 110 -8.45 -10.78 3.01
N ARG A 111 -7.68 -11.87 3.05
CA ARG A 111 -7.58 -12.74 4.24
C ARG A 111 -6.81 -12.10 5.40
N GLN A 112 -6.16 -10.96 5.17
CA GLN A 112 -5.56 -10.13 6.21
C GLN A 112 -6.43 -8.92 6.59
N GLY A 113 -7.58 -8.73 5.89
CA GLY A 113 -8.49 -7.61 6.12
C GLY A 113 -8.21 -6.37 5.27
N VAL A 114 -7.32 -6.46 4.29
CA VAL A 114 -7.06 -5.38 3.34
C VAL A 114 -8.23 -5.28 2.38
N THR A 115 -8.75 -4.07 2.22
CA THR A 115 -9.87 -3.74 1.32
C THR A 115 -9.49 -2.69 0.28
N THR A 116 -8.28 -2.14 0.39
CA THR A 116 -7.75 -1.14 -0.56
C THR A 116 -6.24 -1.34 -0.72
N GLU A 117 -5.79 -1.42 -1.95
CA GLU A 117 -4.40 -1.61 -2.34
C GLU A 117 -3.88 -0.36 -3.06
N ILE A 118 -2.78 0.22 -2.58
CA ILE A 118 -2.15 1.41 -3.15
C ILE A 118 -0.87 1.00 -3.87
N MET A 119 -0.78 1.32 -5.15
CA MET A 119 0.32 0.95 -6.05
C MET A 119 1.14 2.16 -6.48
N GLY A 120 2.25 1.96 -7.18
CA GLY A 120 2.99 3.03 -7.85
C GLY A 120 4.28 3.46 -7.17
N GLU A 121 5.03 2.51 -6.59
CA GLU A 121 6.39 2.75 -6.08
C GLU A 121 7.39 2.88 -7.24
N GLY A 122 7.63 4.11 -7.67
CA GLY A 122 8.59 4.43 -8.74
C GLY A 122 8.10 4.09 -10.13
N TRP A 123 7.55 2.90 -10.34
CA TRP A 123 6.88 2.48 -11.58
C TRP A 123 5.37 2.43 -11.41
N SER A 124 4.68 2.76 -12.50
CA SER A 124 3.24 2.62 -12.61
C SER A 124 2.86 2.02 -13.96
N MET A 125 1.69 1.39 -14.04
CA MET A 125 1.17 0.77 -15.27
C MET A 125 0.65 1.78 -16.31
N GLY A 126 1.18 2.98 -16.27
CA GLY A 126 0.96 4.08 -17.21
C GLY A 126 1.55 5.39 -16.67
N PRO A 127 1.88 6.35 -17.58
CA PRO A 127 1.73 6.30 -19.04
C PRO A 127 2.71 5.33 -19.71
N LEU A 128 2.28 4.65 -20.77
CA LEU A 128 3.12 3.70 -21.52
C LEU A 128 3.12 4.06 -23.01
N ASN A 129 4.31 4.15 -23.59
CA ASN A 129 4.49 4.16 -25.04
C ASN A 129 4.69 2.72 -25.58
N ASP A 130 4.77 2.56 -26.91
CA ASP A 130 4.85 1.23 -27.52
C ASP A 130 6.13 0.48 -27.17
N GLU A 131 7.26 1.18 -27.02
CA GLU A 131 8.54 0.60 -26.63
C GLU A 131 8.49 0.04 -25.21
N MET A 132 7.95 0.81 -24.25
CA MET A 132 7.74 0.38 -22.88
C MET A 132 6.82 -0.84 -22.80
N LYS A 133 5.72 -0.86 -23.56
CA LYS A 133 4.80 -2.02 -23.61
C LYS A 133 5.50 -3.27 -24.12
N GLN A 134 6.25 -3.16 -25.22
CA GLN A 134 7.01 -4.28 -25.77
C GLN A 134 8.05 -4.80 -24.76
N ARG A 135 8.72 -3.90 -24.04
CA ARG A 135 9.68 -4.29 -23.01
C ARG A 135 8.98 -5.01 -21.85
N ILE A 136 7.89 -4.47 -21.30
CA ILE A 136 7.13 -5.13 -20.24
C ILE A 136 6.71 -6.53 -20.67
N ILE A 137 6.25 -6.72 -21.92
CA ILE A 137 5.86 -8.03 -22.44
C ILE A 137 7.05 -9.00 -22.48
N ARG A 138 8.25 -8.54 -22.90
CA ARG A 138 9.46 -9.39 -22.92
C ARG A 138 9.95 -9.77 -21.52
N GLU A 139 9.78 -8.87 -20.55
CA GLU A 139 10.26 -9.05 -19.17
C GLU A 139 9.30 -9.84 -18.27
N GLN A 140 8.06 -10.11 -18.69
CA GLN A 140 7.10 -10.93 -17.95
C GLN A 140 7.71 -12.28 -17.54
N LYS A 141 7.50 -12.62 -16.27
CA LYS A 141 7.89 -13.92 -15.72
C LYS A 141 6.76 -14.97 -15.89
N ASP A 142 6.27 -15.54 -14.83
CA ASP A 142 5.25 -16.60 -14.84
C ASP A 142 3.82 -16.09 -15.10
N ILE A 143 3.52 -14.86 -14.72
CA ILE A 143 2.26 -14.19 -15.02
C ILE A 143 2.35 -13.57 -16.41
N LYS A 144 1.41 -13.93 -17.30
CA LYS A 144 1.34 -13.45 -18.67
C LYS A 144 0.07 -12.67 -18.91
N PHE A 145 0.20 -11.45 -19.45
CA PHE A 145 -0.94 -10.59 -19.73
C PHE A 145 -0.70 -9.71 -20.97
N GLU A 146 -1.78 -9.23 -21.57
CA GLU A 146 -1.77 -8.25 -22.64
C GLU A 146 -1.93 -6.85 -22.06
N ILE A 147 -1.25 -5.86 -22.64
CA ILE A 147 -1.37 -4.45 -22.26
C ILE A 147 -2.36 -3.76 -23.19
N LYS A 148 -3.58 -3.50 -22.70
CA LYS A 148 -4.69 -2.88 -23.46
C LYS A 148 -4.93 -1.41 -23.09
N TRP A 149 -4.02 -0.80 -22.38
CA TRP A 149 -4.10 0.57 -21.86
C TRP A 149 -2.84 1.37 -22.23
N ASN A 150 -2.95 2.69 -22.16
CA ASN A 150 -1.86 3.65 -22.35
C ASN A 150 -1.63 4.48 -21.09
N THR A 151 -2.71 4.85 -20.39
CA THR A 151 -2.63 5.70 -19.20
C THR A 151 -2.84 4.91 -17.91
N LEU A 152 -2.42 5.49 -16.80
CA LEU A 152 -2.62 4.88 -15.48
C LEU A 152 -4.12 4.71 -15.15
N ALA A 153 -4.93 5.67 -15.53
CA ALA A 153 -6.37 5.60 -15.30
C ALA A 153 -7.04 4.51 -16.15
N GLU A 154 -6.58 4.29 -17.39
CA GLU A 154 -7.06 3.18 -18.21
C GLU A 154 -6.72 1.83 -17.57
N TYR A 155 -5.52 1.67 -17.03
CA TYR A 155 -5.13 0.47 -16.30
C TYR A 155 -6.04 0.23 -15.07
N LEU A 156 -6.25 1.24 -14.22
CA LEU A 156 -7.11 1.10 -13.05
C LEU A 156 -8.56 0.75 -13.42
N ARG A 157 -9.10 1.36 -14.49
CA ARG A 157 -10.41 0.98 -15.03
C ARG A 157 -10.43 -0.44 -15.59
N HIS A 158 -9.33 -0.87 -16.22
CA HIS A 158 -9.20 -2.24 -16.72
C HIS A 158 -9.28 -3.26 -15.57
N LEU A 159 -8.62 -3.01 -14.44
CA LEU A 159 -8.72 -3.85 -13.25
C LEU A 159 -10.16 -3.90 -12.70
N GLU A 160 -10.82 -2.74 -12.59
CA GLU A 160 -12.22 -2.65 -12.14
C GLU A 160 -13.17 -3.43 -13.07
N GLN A 161 -13.02 -3.28 -14.38
CA GLN A 161 -13.84 -3.97 -15.39
C GLN A 161 -13.60 -5.48 -15.41
N ARG A 162 -12.35 -5.91 -15.21
CA ARG A 162 -12.01 -7.32 -15.08
C ARG A 162 -12.62 -7.94 -13.81
N GLY A 163 -12.78 -7.14 -12.77
CA GLY A 163 -13.25 -7.52 -11.45
C GLY A 163 -12.11 -7.79 -10.47
N VAL A 164 -12.02 -6.95 -9.46
CA VAL A 164 -11.08 -7.06 -8.34
C VAL A 164 -11.83 -7.08 -7.02
N SER A 165 -11.35 -7.83 -6.04
CA SER A 165 -12.00 -7.94 -4.72
C SER A 165 -11.69 -6.73 -3.82
N ALA A 166 -10.46 -6.24 -3.83
CA ALA A 166 -10.05 -5.02 -3.15
C ALA A 166 -10.22 -3.79 -4.03
N ASN A 167 -10.44 -2.62 -3.43
CA ASN A 167 -10.32 -1.35 -4.14
C ASN A 167 -8.85 -1.12 -4.51
N VAL A 168 -8.61 -0.43 -5.62
CA VAL A 168 -7.26 -0.16 -6.13
C VAL A 168 -7.05 1.32 -6.40
N ALA A 169 -5.87 1.83 -6.07
CA ALA A 169 -5.45 3.18 -6.42
C ALA A 169 -3.94 3.18 -6.69
N SER A 170 -3.42 4.22 -7.35
CA SER A 170 -2.00 4.26 -7.67
C SER A 170 -1.43 5.68 -7.63
N PHE A 171 -0.19 5.77 -7.22
CA PHE A 171 0.66 6.90 -7.54
C PHE A 171 1.13 6.78 -8.99
N LEU A 172 1.46 7.91 -9.61
CA LEU A 172 2.19 7.96 -10.87
C LEU A 172 3.67 7.72 -10.58
N GLY A 173 4.26 6.74 -11.24
CA GLY A 173 5.69 6.47 -11.11
C GLY A 173 6.55 7.55 -11.75
N ALA A 174 7.42 8.19 -10.97
CA ALA A 174 8.39 9.15 -11.51
C ALA A 174 9.35 8.49 -12.51
N THR A 175 9.73 7.24 -12.24
CA THR A 175 10.54 6.42 -13.17
C THR A 175 9.80 6.18 -14.47
N THR A 176 8.49 5.87 -14.42
CA THR A 176 7.66 5.67 -15.62
C THR A 176 7.62 6.93 -16.49
N VAL A 177 7.48 8.12 -15.86
CA VAL A 177 7.49 9.41 -16.56
C VAL A 177 8.85 9.68 -17.20
N ARG A 178 9.94 9.46 -16.44
CA ARG A 178 11.31 9.64 -16.90
C ARG A 178 11.60 8.72 -18.09
N GLU A 179 11.26 7.47 -17.96
CA GLU A 179 11.47 6.46 -19.00
C GLU A 179 10.68 6.76 -20.27
N TYR A 180 9.43 7.22 -20.14
CA TYR A 180 8.60 7.60 -21.29
C TYR A 180 9.25 8.69 -22.15
N VAL A 181 9.95 9.65 -21.54
CA VAL A 181 10.49 10.85 -22.22
C VAL A 181 12.00 10.71 -22.52
N ILE A 182 12.77 10.13 -21.62
CA ILE A 182 14.24 10.08 -21.70
C ILE A 182 14.75 8.70 -22.08
N GLY A 183 14.00 7.64 -21.73
CA GLY A 183 14.43 6.26 -21.82
C GLY A 183 15.24 5.82 -20.60
N LEU A 184 16.11 4.83 -20.79
CA LEU A 184 16.89 4.18 -19.73
C LEU A 184 18.28 4.77 -19.51
N ASP A 185 18.59 5.88 -20.17
CA ASP A 185 19.92 6.48 -20.19
C ASP A 185 20.21 7.31 -18.92
N ASN A 186 21.47 7.35 -18.54
CA ASN A 186 21.99 8.22 -17.49
C ASN A 186 22.28 9.62 -18.07
N LYS A 187 21.24 10.41 -18.27
CA LYS A 187 21.36 11.81 -18.71
C LYS A 187 20.28 12.67 -18.08
N PRO A 188 20.56 13.96 -17.80
CA PRO A 188 19.52 14.89 -17.34
C PRO A 188 18.53 15.18 -18.48
N PRO A 189 17.25 15.53 -18.15
CA PRO A 189 16.30 16.01 -19.15
C PRO A 189 16.74 17.34 -19.74
N THR A 190 16.48 17.56 -21.03
CA THR A 190 16.48 18.92 -21.59
C THR A 190 15.30 19.73 -21.04
N ALA A 191 15.26 21.04 -21.27
CA ALA A 191 14.13 21.87 -20.85
C ALA A 191 12.82 21.39 -21.48
N GLU A 192 12.82 21.05 -22.75
CA GLU A 192 11.66 20.52 -23.49
C GLU A 192 11.22 19.15 -22.95
N GLN A 193 12.17 18.27 -22.63
CA GLN A 193 11.89 16.98 -22.03
C GLN A 193 11.28 17.14 -20.63
N LEU A 194 11.80 18.04 -19.82
CA LEU A 194 11.24 18.31 -18.50
C LEU A 194 9.81 18.88 -18.60
N ASP A 195 9.52 19.71 -19.59
CA ASP A 195 8.16 20.21 -19.83
C ASP A 195 7.22 19.08 -20.28
N GLN A 196 7.68 18.15 -21.10
CA GLN A 196 6.92 16.93 -21.45
C GLN A 196 6.63 16.06 -20.22
N MET A 197 7.63 15.88 -19.34
CA MET A 197 7.46 15.15 -18.07
C MET A 197 6.42 15.83 -17.18
N ARG A 198 6.44 17.17 -17.05
CA ARG A 198 5.44 17.95 -16.31
C ARG A 198 4.04 17.76 -16.90
N GLU A 199 3.91 17.70 -18.22
CA GLU A 199 2.62 17.48 -18.89
C GLU A 199 2.07 16.06 -18.61
N LEU A 200 2.91 15.03 -18.62
CA LEU A 200 2.52 13.67 -18.24
C LEU A 200 2.03 13.61 -16.79
N VAL A 201 2.72 14.32 -15.87
CA VAL A 201 2.27 14.43 -14.48
C VAL A 201 0.91 15.12 -14.40
N ARG A 202 0.72 16.25 -15.10
CA ARG A 202 -0.56 16.98 -15.13
C ARG A 202 -1.69 16.08 -15.57
N ASN A 203 -1.52 15.40 -16.70
CA ASN A 203 -2.53 14.50 -17.26
C ASN A 203 -2.88 13.37 -16.29
N ALA A 204 -1.89 12.72 -15.69
CA ALA A 204 -2.13 11.65 -14.72
C ALA A 204 -2.86 12.14 -13.46
N MET A 205 -2.51 13.35 -12.96
CA MET A 205 -3.21 13.95 -11.82
C MET A 205 -4.67 14.28 -12.14
N GLU A 206 -4.95 14.84 -13.33
CA GLU A 206 -6.32 15.10 -13.81
C GLU A 206 -7.11 13.82 -14.05
N GLU A 207 -6.44 12.73 -14.37
CA GLU A 207 -7.03 11.38 -14.51
C GLU A 207 -7.21 10.68 -13.16
N GLY A 208 -6.65 11.19 -12.07
CA GLY A 208 -6.91 10.73 -10.71
C GLY A 208 -5.79 9.92 -10.07
N ALA A 209 -4.53 10.12 -10.47
CA ALA A 209 -3.39 9.63 -9.71
C ALA A 209 -3.35 10.25 -8.30
N LEU A 210 -2.85 9.51 -7.31
CA LEU A 210 -2.75 9.97 -5.91
C LEU A 210 -1.64 11.02 -5.71
N GLY A 211 -0.69 11.07 -6.62
CA GLY A 211 0.51 11.89 -6.56
C GLY A 211 1.64 11.23 -7.32
N ILE A 212 2.88 11.45 -6.88
CA ILE A 212 4.10 10.91 -7.50
C ILE A 212 4.78 9.94 -6.55
N GLY A 213 5.09 8.75 -7.03
CA GLY A 213 5.92 7.74 -6.37
C GLY A 213 7.31 7.66 -7.02
N SER A 214 8.35 7.48 -6.23
CA SER A 214 9.72 7.29 -6.73
C SER A 214 10.43 6.13 -6.02
N SER A 215 11.46 5.56 -6.69
CA SER A 215 12.26 4.43 -6.22
C SER A 215 13.72 4.68 -6.59
N LEU A 216 14.44 5.47 -5.76
CA LEU A 216 15.65 6.19 -6.16
C LEU A 216 16.95 5.38 -6.07
N ILE A 217 16.92 4.13 -5.63
CA ILE A 217 18.12 3.24 -5.68
C ILE A 217 18.23 2.49 -7.01
N TYR A 218 17.15 2.40 -7.78
CA TYR A 218 17.09 1.62 -9.02
C TYR A 218 17.28 2.51 -10.26
N ALA A 219 18.08 2.07 -11.25
CA ALA A 219 18.13 2.69 -12.55
C ALA A 219 16.81 2.47 -13.33
N PRO A 220 16.32 3.47 -14.09
CA PRO A 220 16.87 4.78 -14.34
C PRO A 220 16.50 5.87 -13.31
N ALA A 221 15.70 5.56 -12.28
CA ALA A 221 15.29 6.51 -11.24
C ALA A 221 16.50 7.06 -10.46
N PHE A 222 17.54 6.25 -10.28
CA PHE A 222 18.80 6.64 -9.63
C PHE A 222 19.42 7.88 -10.28
N TYR A 223 19.24 8.06 -11.59
CA TYR A 223 19.79 9.17 -12.37
C TYR A 223 18.98 10.47 -12.24
N ALA A 224 17.76 10.41 -11.68
CA ALA A 224 16.96 11.61 -11.46
C ALA A 224 17.59 12.49 -10.38
N THR A 225 17.71 13.78 -10.67
CA THR A 225 18.19 14.76 -9.69
C THR A 225 17.05 15.15 -8.72
N THR A 226 17.43 15.69 -7.56
CA THR A 226 16.45 16.25 -6.61
C THR A 226 15.63 17.37 -7.26
N GLU A 227 16.27 18.20 -8.12
CA GLU A 227 15.63 19.29 -8.85
C GLU A 227 14.57 18.77 -9.83
N GLU A 228 14.87 17.70 -10.57
CA GLU A 228 13.90 17.03 -11.44
C GLU A 228 12.65 16.60 -10.66
N LEU A 229 12.86 15.92 -9.53
CA LEU A 229 11.75 15.47 -8.67
C LEU A 229 10.95 16.63 -8.09
N ILE A 230 11.61 17.74 -7.67
CA ILE A 230 10.94 18.95 -7.19
C ILE A 230 10.03 19.54 -8.28
N GLU A 231 10.49 19.61 -9.51
CA GLU A 231 9.71 20.16 -10.62
C GLU A 231 8.46 19.31 -10.93
N LEU A 232 8.58 18.00 -10.92
CA LEU A 232 7.42 17.10 -11.09
C LEU A 232 6.46 17.21 -9.89
N CYS A 233 6.99 17.26 -8.67
CA CYS A 233 6.20 17.40 -7.45
C CYS A 233 5.47 18.74 -7.37
N LYS A 234 6.03 19.85 -7.91
CA LYS A 234 5.32 21.13 -8.01
C LYS A 234 4.05 21.04 -8.86
N VAL A 235 4.07 20.22 -9.93
CA VAL A 235 2.87 19.98 -10.73
C VAL A 235 1.85 19.18 -9.92
N ALA A 236 2.25 18.07 -9.30
CA ALA A 236 1.34 17.24 -8.51
C ALA A 236 0.73 18.02 -7.32
N ALA A 237 1.48 18.94 -6.71
CA ALA A 237 1.01 19.79 -5.61
C ALA A 237 -0.18 20.69 -6.00
N GLN A 238 -0.25 21.15 -7.27
CA GLN A 238 -1.37 21.96 -7.78
C GLN A 238 -2.70 21.18 -7.73
N TYR A 239 -2.63 19.87 -7.82
CA TYR A 239 -3.75 18.93 -7.77
C TYR A 239 -3.95 18.30 -6.38
N LYS A 240 -3.32 18.85 -5.34
CA LYS A 240 -3.34 18.31 -3.97
C LYS A 240 -2.79 16.87 -3.87
N GLY A 241 -1.92 16.48 -4.79
CA GLY A 241 -1.25 15.19 -4.79
C GLY A 241 -0.26 15.07 -3.63
N LYS A 242 0.30 13.87 -3.48
CA LYS A 242 1.32 13.54 -2.48
C LYS A 242 2.59 13.04 -3.19
N TYR A 243 3.75 13.25 -2.59
CA TYR A 243 5.00 12.60 -2.95
C TYR A 243 5.25 11.42 -2.02
N ILE A 244 5.65 10.27 -2.58
CA ILE A 244 6.00 9.10 -1.79
C ILE A 244 7.26 8.47 -2.39
N SER A 245 8.20 8.00 -1.56
CA SER A 245 9.51 7.59 -2.06
C SER A 245 10.10 6.39 -1.33
N HIS A 246 10.49 5.38 -2.11
CA HIS A 246 11.66 4.58 -1.78
C HIS A 246 12.87 5.51 -1.93
N MET A 247 13.48 5.87 -0.84
CA MET A 247 14.50 6.93 -0.79
C MET A 247 15.77 6.52 -1.54
N ARG A 248 16.62 7.51 -1.85
CA ARG A 248 17.89 7.33 -2.57
C ARG A 248 18.90 6.46 -1.85
N SER A 249 18.77 6.33 -0.54
CA SER A 249 19.48 5.35 0.27
C SER A 249 18.69 5.01 1.52
N GLU A 250 18.65 3.74 1.84
CA GLU A 250 18.15 3.19 3.10
C GLU A 250 19.31 2.71 4.00
N GLY A 251 20.53 2.83 3.51
CA GLY A 251 21.77 2.37 4.13
C GLY A 251 22.73 3.48 4.54
N ASN A 252 23.88 3.57 3.87
CA ASN A 252 24.99 4.43 4.27
C ASN A 252 24.61 5.92 4.26
N ARG A 253 23.79 6.36 3.31
CA ARG A 253 23.35 7.75 3.16
C ARG A 253 21.87 7.94 3.53
N LEU A 254 21.34 7.12 4.45
CA LEU A 254 19.95 7.18 4.89
C LEU A 254 19.54 8.56 5.41
N THR A 255 20.40 9.25 6.17
CA THR A 255 20.09 10.58 6.70
C THR A 255 19.98 11.63 5.62
N GLU A 256 20.88 11.60 4.63
CA GLU A 256 20.87 12.49 3.47
C GLU A 256 19.65 12.24 2.59
N ALA A 257 19.25 10.99 2.43
CA ALA A 257 18.05 10.61 1.68
C ALA A 257 16.75 11.14 2.36
N VAL A 258 16.70 11.12 3.68
CA VAL A 258 15.59 11.74 4.43
C VAL A 258 15.62 13.26 4.28
N GLU A 259 16.80 13.91 4.28
CA GLU A 259 16.95 15.35 4.01
C GLU A 259 16.47 15.70 2.59
N GLU A 260 16.79 14.87 1.58
CA GLU A 260 16.31 15.03 0.20
C GLU A 260 14.78 14.99 0.14
N LEU A 261 14.14 14.01 0.76
CA LEU A 261 12.67 13.91 0.80
C LEU A 261 12.03 15.13 1.49
N ILE A 262 12.60 15.57 2.62
CA ILE A 262 12.13 16.75 3.35
C ILE A 262 12.32 18.02 2.49
N ARG A 263 13.42 18.14 1.76
CA ARG A 263 13.70 19.24 0.82
C ARG A 263 12.66 19.25 -0.31
N ILE A 264 12.39 18.12 -0.94
CA ILE A 264 11.36 18.00 -2.00
C ILE A 264 10.00 18.45 -1.46
N SER A 265 9.59 17.95 -0.29
CA SER A 265 8.33 18.35 0.34
C SER A 265 8.24 19.85 0.57
N ARG A 266 9.31 20.45 1.08
CA ARG A 266 9.37 21.90 1.39
C ARG A 266 9.32 22.76 0.15
N GLU A 267 10.15 22.46 -0.86
CA GLU A 267 10.29 23.29 -2.06
C GLU A 267 9.11 23.12 -3.03
N ALA A 268 8.57 21.92 -3.15
CA ALA A 268 7.38 21.67 -3.96
C ALA A 268 6.06 21.97 -3.21
N LYS A 269 6.11 22.24 -1.89
CA LYS A 269 4.93 22.46 -1.03
C LYS A 269 3.94 21.30 -1.09
N ILE A 270 4.45 20.07 -1.07
CA ILE A 270 3.70 18.83 -1.21
C ILE A 270 3.83 17.96 0.05
N PRO A 271 2.77 17.33 0.55
CA PRO A 271 2.91 16.29 1.57
C PRO A 271 3.80 15.16 1.07
N ALA A 272 4.68 14.64 1.92
CA ALA A 272 5.56 13.55 1.53
C ALA A 272 5.47 12.35 2.48
N GLU A 273 5.77 11.17 1.95
CA GLU A 273 5.81 9.91 2.70
C GLU A 273 7.05 9.11 2.34
N ILE A 274 7.65 8.50 3.35
CA ILE A 274 8.73 7.55 3.17
C ILE A 274 8.10 6.17 3.01
N TYR A 275 8.30 5.50 1.85
CA TYR A 275 7.94 4.11 1.69
C TYR A 275 8.76 3.22 2.62
N HIS A 276 8.13 2.20 3.17
CA HIS A 276 8.74 1.08 3.90
C HIS A 276 10.00 1.47 4.71
N LEU A 277 9.88 2.54 5.52
CA LEU A 277 10.98 3.11 6.29
C LEU A 277 11.83 2.02 6.96
N LYS A 278 13.11 1.98 6.65
CA LYS A 278 14.08 1.05 7.25
C LYS A 278 15.48 1.67 7.32
N ALA A 279 16.34 1.10 8.17
CA ALA A 279 17.77 1.29 8.15
C ALA A 279 18.39 -0.05 7.74
N ALA A 280 18.89 -0.11 6.52
CA ALA A 280 19.40 -1.32 5.89
C ALA A 280 20.88 -1.59 6.25
N GLY A 281 21.16 -2.81 6.75
CA GLY A 281 22.48 -3.24 7.17
C GLY A 281 22.81 -2.85 8.60
N GLU A 282 23.47 -3.77 9.33
CA GLU A 282 23.72 -3.65 10.79
C GLU A 282 24.40 -2.32 11.18
N LYS A 283 25.39 -1.87 10.41
CA LYS A 283 26.11 -0.61 10.65
C LYS A 283 25.23 0.64 10.58
N ASN A 284 24.08 0.53 9.92
CA ASN A 284 23.14 1.62 9.74
C ASN A 284 21.99 1.64 10.75
N TRP A 285 21.75 0.55 11.48
CA TRP A 285 20.67 0.44 12.46
C TRP A 285 20.63 1.58 13.49
N PRO A 286 21.77 2.09 14.01
CA PRO A 286 21.78 3.22 14.94
C PRO A 286 21.23 4.51 14.35
N LYS A 287 21.23 4.68 13.01
CA LYS A 287 20.73 5.89 12.35
C LYS A 287 19.22 6.09 12.50
N MET A 288 18.46 5.03 12.81
CA MET A 288 17.00 5.08 12.91
C MET A 288 16.52 6.15 13.92
N GLU A 289 17.16 6.29 15.06
CA GLU A 289 16.78 7.31 16.05
C GLU A 289 16.91 8.72 15.49
N ARG A 290 18.01 9.00 14.78
CA ARG A 290 18.24 10.28 14.11
C ARG A 290 17.19 10.52 13.03
N VAL A 291 16.88 9.52 12.21
CA VAL A 291 15.86 9.62 11.14
C VAL A 291 14.48 9.95 11.72
N LEU A 292 14.07 9.25 12.77
CA LEU A 292 12.79 9.52 13.44
C LEU A 292 12.75 10.96 13.99
N ALA A 293 13.85 11.43 14.59
CA ALA A 293 13.95 12.80 15.10
C ALA A 293 13.91 13.85 13.97
N MET A 294 14.54 13.58 12.81
CA MET A 294 14.51 14.47 11.64
C MET A 294 13.07 14.63 11.10
N VAL A 295 12.34 13.51 10.97
CA VAL A 295 10.94 13.55 10.53
C VAL A 295 10.08 14.30 11.55
N GLU A 296 10.21 14.02 12.84
CA GLU A 296 9.47 14.73 13.89
C GLU A 296 9.76 16.24 13.90
N LYS A 297 11.02 16.63 13.69
CA LYS A 297 11.40 18.03 13.54
C LYS A 297 10.72 18.69 12.34
N ALA A 298 10.77 18.07 11.16
CA ALA A 298 10.13 18.57 9.96
C ALA A 298 8.60 18.72 10.14
N ARG A 299 7.96 17.76 10.84
CA ARG A 299 6.55 17.83 11.22
C ARG A 299 6.25 18.96 12.18
N ALA A 300 7.11 19.21 13.16
CA ALA A 300 6.98 20.35 14.09
C ALA A 300 7.14 21.71 13.39
N GLU A 301 7.90 21.75 12.28
CA GLU A 301 8.01 22.91 11.38
C GLU A 301 6.80 23.09 10.46
N GLY A 302 5.79 22.20 10.53
CA GLY A 302 4.54 22.26 9.76
C GLY A 302 4.54 21.47 8.45
N LEU A 303 5.60 20.74 8.12
CA LEU A 303 5.61 19.85 6.95
C LEU A 303 4.79 18.57 7.24
N ARG A 304 4.04 18.13 6.25
CA ARG A 304 3.26 16.89 6.33
C ARG A 304 4.12 15.72 5.84
N ILE A 305 5.01 15.23 6.70
CA ILE A 305 5.85 14.06 6.44
C ILE A 305 5.28 12.87 7.19
N THR A 306 5.09 11.74 6.51
CA THR A 306 4.66 10.46 7.05
C THR A 306 5.56 9.33 6.54
N ALA A 307 5.35 8.12 7.02
CA ALA A 307 5.99 6.92 6.49
C ALA A 307 5.03 5.74 6.57
N ASP A 308 5.29 4.72 5.79
CA ASP A 308 4.78 3.38 6.01
C ASP A 308 5.91 2.39 6.35
N MET A 309 5.54 1.20 6.78
CA MET A 309 6.47 0.12 7.08
C MET A 309 5.80 -1.24 6.94
N TYR A 310 6.59 -2.27 6.67
CA TYR A 310 6.22 -3.65 6.94
C TYR A 310 6.92 -4.16 8.21
N ASN A 311 6.45 -5.28 8.76
CA ASN A 311 6.87 -5.74 10.09
C ASN A 311 7.67 -7.04 10.06
N TYR A 312 8.62 -7.13 9.12
CA TYR A 312 9.59 -8.21 8.98
C TYR A 312 11.01 -7.64 8.95
N THR A 313 11.99 -8.47 9.36
CA THR A 313 13.40 -8.05 9.46
C THR A 313 14.22 -8.32 8.19
N ALA A 314 13.53 -8.58 7.08
CA ALA A 314 14.12 -8.79 5.77
C ALA A 314 13.43 -7.93 4.71
N ALA A 315 14.16 -7.47 3.73
CA ALA A 315 13.67 -6.79 2.54
C ALA A 315 13.58 -7.78 1.36
N GLY A 316 12.73 -7.47 0.37
CA GLY A 316 12.63 -8.23 -0.88
C GLY A 316 12.83 -7.32 -2.07
N THR A 317 13.73 -7.70 -3.01
CA THR A 317 13.95 -7.02 -4.28
C THR A 317 14.69 -7.95 -5.25
N GLY A 318 15.33 -7.43 -6.31
CA GLY A 318 16.14 -8.23 -7.23
C GLY A 318 17.56 -8.45 -6.74
N LEU A 319 18.18 -9.52 -7.20
CA LEU A 319 19.60 -9.83 -6.96
C LEU A 319 20.51 -8.79 -7.64
N ASP A 320 20.04 -8.17 -8.72
CA ASP A 320 20.68 -7.08 -9.44
C ASP A 320 20.89 -5.81 -8.56
N ALA A 321 20.17 -5.66 -7.47
CA ALA A 321 20.41 -4.59 -6.49
C ALA A 321 21.74 -4.74 -5.71
N ALA A 322 22.47 -5.83 -5.94
CA ALA A 322 23.86 -6.00 -5.53
C ALA A 322 24.87 -5.41 -6.53
N MET A 323 24.41 -4.86 -7.67
CA MET A 323 25.25 -4.29 -8.73
C MET A 323 25.18 -2.75 -8.73
N PRO A 324 26.25 -2.06 -9.10
CA PRO A 324 26.22 -0.59 -9.21
C PRO A 324 25.24 -0.13 -10.31
N PRO A 325 24.51 0.99 -10.09
CA PRO A 325 23.46 1.43 -11.01
C PRO A 325 23.92 1.66 -12.46
N TRP A 326 25.19 2.02 -12.70
CA TRP A 326 25.72 2.19 -14.05
C TRP A 326 25.68 0.88 -14.86
N ALA A 327 25.71 -0.28 -14.18
CA ALA A 327 25.62 -1.57 -14.86
C ALA A 327 24.26 -1.76 -15.57
N LEU A 328 23.19 -1.12 -15.07
CA LEU A 328 21.84 -1.17 -15.61
C LEU A 328 21.51 0.00 -16.56
N GLU A 329 22.47 0.91 -16.85
CA GLU A 329 22.26 1.95 -17.85
C GLU A 329 21.94 1.33 -19.22
N GLY A 330 20.83 1.74 -19.84
CA GLY A 330 20.29 1.14 -21.06
C GLY A 330 19.47 -0.15 -20.83
N GLY A 331 19.19 -0.51 -19.56
CA GLY A 331 18.31 -1.63 -19.18
C GLY A 331 19.00 -3.00 -19.18
N TYR A 332 18.18 -4.05 -19.05
CA TYR A 332 18.67 -5.43 -18.86
C TYR A 332 19.47 -5.97 -20.05
N GLU A 333 19.09 -5.67 -21.28
CA GLU A 333 19.86 -6.09 -22.47
C GLU A 333 21.30 -5.55 -22.43
N ALA A 334 21.44 -4.29 -22.03
CA ALA A 334 22.76 -3.68 -21.88
C ALA A 334 23.53 -4.31 -20.69
N LEU A 335 22.86 -4.59 -19.57
CA LEU A 335 23.43 -5.31 -18.43
C LEU A 335 23.96 -6.68 -18.87
N PHE A 336 23.17 -7.47 -19.60
CA PHE A 336 23.58 -8.81 -20.04
C PHE A 336 24.79 -8.73 -20.99
N GLY A 337 24.86 -7.70 -21.84
CA GLY A 337 26.04 -7.42 -22.66
C GLY A 337 27.31 -7.16 -21.82
N ARG A 338 27.17 -6.33 -20.77
CA ARG A 338 28.24 -6.02 -19.82
C ARG A 338 28.69 -7.24 -19.00
N LEU A 339 27.76 -8.11 -18.60
CA LEU A 339 28.08 -9.33 -17.88
C LEU A 339 28.79 -10.39 -18.75
N ARG A 340 28.64 -10.33 -20.07
CA ARG A 340 29.37 -11.20 -21.02
C ARG A 340 30.77 -10.69 -21.35
N ASP A 341 31.05 -9.39 -21.14
CA ASP A 341 32.38 -8.81 -21.39
C ASP A 341 33.31 -9.04 -20.19
N PRO A 342 34.43 -9.78 -20.34
CA PRO A 342 35.28 -10.15 -19.21
C PRO A 342 35.88 -8.97 -18.46
N ALA A 343 36.23 -7.88 -19.16
CA ALA A 343 36.82 -6.71 -18.53
C ALA A 343 35.82 -5.94 -17.68
N THR A 344 34.60 -5.75 -18.19
CA THR A 344 33.49 -5.11 -17.47
C THR A 344 33.06 -5.96 -16.30
N ARG A 345 32.99 -7.28 -16.47
CA ARG A 345 32.66 -8.22 -15.39
C ARG A 345 33.66 -8.16 -14.23
N GLN A 346 34.95 -8.11 -14.52
CA GLN A 346 35.98 -7.95 -13.48
C GLN A 346 35.85 -6.62 -12.75
N LYS A 347 35.54 -5.52 -13.46
CA LYS A 347 35.26 -4.23 -12.83
C LYS A 347 34.05 -4.31 -11.88
N LEU A 348 32.95 -4.93 -12.35
CA LEU A 348 31.73 -5.14 -11.54
C LEU A 348 32.05 -5.95 -10.29
N ALA A 349 32.76 -7.08 -10.41
CA ALA A 349 33.14 -7.91 -9.26
C ALA A 349 33.93 -7.11 -8.22
N THR A 350 34.84 -6.25 -8.65
CA THR A 350 35.63 -5.37 -7.78
C THR A 350 34.72 -4.36 -7.06
N GLU A 351 33.83 -3.66 -7.79
CA GLU A 351 32.94 -2.65 -7.21
C GLU A 351 31.90 -3.30 -6.26
N MET A 352 31.33 -4.45 -6.61
CA MET A 352 30.41 -5.20 -5.78
C MET A 352 31.04 -5.68 -4.46
N SER A 353 32.35 -5.93 -4.45
CA SER A 353 33.09 -6.37 -3.26
C SER A 353 33.67 -5.20 -2.43
N THR A 354 33.61 -3.97 -2.96
CA THR A 354 34.23 -2.81 -2.33
C THR A 354 33.17 -1.90 -1.71
N PRO A 355 33.23 -1.57 -0.40
CA PRO A 355 32.33 -0.63 0.22
C PRO A 355 32.35 0.74 -0.47
N SER A 356 31.18 1.30 -0.77
CA SER A 356 30.98 2.64 -1.32
C SER A 356 29.78 3.31 -0.67
N ASP A 357 29.79 4.65 -0.67
CA ASP A 357 28.61 5.46 -0.31
C ASP A 357 27.92 6.06 -1.54
N ASP A 358 28.44 5.81 -2.76
CA ASP A 358 27.91 6.36 -3.99
C ASP A 358 26.63 5.67 -4.46
N TRP A 359 26.43 4.41 -4.04
CA TRP A 359 25.26 3.61 -4.34
C TRP A 359 25.00 2.59 -3.23
N GLU A 360 23.79 2.02 -3.21
CA GLU A 360 23.38 1.08 -2.18
C GLU A 360 23.65 -0.37 -2.62
N ASN A 361 24.70 -0.98 -2.08
CA ASN A 361 25.07 -2.36 -2.32
C ASN A 361 24.38 -3.28 -1.32
N LEU A 362 23.28 -3.93 -1.74
CA LEU A 362 22.48 -4.76 -0.85
C LEU A 362 23.20 -6.07 -0.46
N TYR A 363 24.13 -6.57 -1.28
CA TYR A 363 24.96 -7.72 -0.90
C TYR A 363 25.86 -7.38 0.30
N LEU A 364 26.57 -6.26 0.24
CA LEU A 364 27.39 -5.81 1.36
C LEU A 364 26.54 -5.35 2.57
N ALA A 365 25.37 -4.79 2.33
CA ALA A 365 24.45 -4.39 3.40
C ALA A 365 23.91 -5.60 4.19
N ALA A 366 23.63 -6.71 3.51
CA ALA A 366 23.26 -7.97 4.16
C ALA A 366 24.42 -8.59 4.96
N GLY A 367 25.66 -8.35 4.53
CA GLY A 367 26.88 -8.73 5.24
C GLY A 367 27.42 -10.13 4.90
N SER A 368 26.61 -11.04 4.37
CA SER A 368 27.07 -12.35 3.89
C SER A 368 26.08 -12.99 2.90
N ALA A 369 26.59 -13.93 2.10
CA ALA A 369 25.81 -14.66 1.11
C ALA A 369 24.73 -15.58 1.73
N GLU A 370 24.90 -16.01 2.97
CA GLU A 370 23.89 -16.77 3.74
C GLU A 370 22.64 -15.94 4.04
N ARG A 371 22.76 -14.62 4.02
CA ARG A 371 21.67 -13.68 4.27
C ARG A 371 20.91 -13.24 3.00
N LEU A 372 21.20 -13.83 1.85
CA LEU A 372 20.47 -13.67 0.61
C LEU A 372 19.73 -14.95 0.26
N LEU A 373 18.40 -14.93 0.29
CA LEU A 373 17.55 -16.06 -0.05
C LEU A 373 16.96 -15.84 -1.44
N LEU A 374 17.24 -16.73 -2.40
CA LEU A 374 16.76 -16.67 -3.78
C LEU A 374 15.33 -17.20 -3.83
N VAL A 375 14.38 -16.42 -4.32
CA VAL A 375 12.95 -16.74 -4.17
C VAL A 375 12.16 -16.77 -5.46
N GLY A 376 12.72 -16.30 -6.59
CA GLY A 376 12.01 -16.36 -7.87
C GLY A 376 12.94 -16.23 -9.07
N PHE A 377 12.69 -17.08 -10.05
CA PHE A 377 13.43 -17.14 -11.31
C PHE A 377 12.47 -17.13 -12.50
N LYS A 378 12.89 -16.47 -13.59
CA LYS A 378 12.22 -16.50 -14.89
C LYS A 378 12.52 -17.80 -15.64
N SER A 379 13.78 -18.24 -15.57
CA SER A 379 14.28 -19.44 -16.27
C SER A 379 13.81 -20.72 -15.56
N GLU A 380 13.10 -21.60 -16.26
CA GLU A 380 12.68 -22.90 -15.73
C GLU A 380 13.86 -23.75 -15.24
N LYS A 381 15.08 -23.56 -15.82
CA LYS A 381 16.29 -24.27 -15.42
C LYS A 381 16.79 -23.86 -14.04
N LEU A 382 16.52 -22.61 -13.64
CA LEU A 382 16.98 -22.04 -12.37
C LEU A 382 15.94 -22.15 -11.25
N LYS A 383 14.68 -22.42 -11.55
CA LYS A 383 13.61 -22.60 -10.54
C LYS A 383 13.92 -23.62 -9.44
N PRO A 384 14.66 -24.72 -9.68
CA PRO A 384 15.10 -25.63 -8.60
C PRO A 384 16.02 -24.98 -7.54
N LEU A 385 16.53 -23.79 -7.81
CA LEU A 385 17.32 -23.00 -6.84
C LEU A 385 16.45 -22.15 -5.90
N THR A 386 15.13 -22.05 -6.17
CA THR A 386 14.18 -21.31 -5.31
C THR A 386 14.20 -21.88 -3.89
N GLY A 387 14.35 -21.00 -2.90
CA GLY A 387 14.46 -21.37 -1.49
C GLY A 387 15.87 -21.67 -1.01
N LYS A 388 16.90 -21.61 -1.88
CA LYS A 388 18.31 -21.70 -1.47
C LYS A 388 18.88 -20.32 -1.18
N THR A 389 19.84 -20.28 -0.28
CA THR A 389 20.66 -19.08 -0.08
C THR A 389 21.69 -18.94 -1.21
N LEU A 390 22.13 -17.70 -1.44
CA LEU A 390 23.22 -17.44 -2.38
C LEU A 390 24.49 -18.25 -2.04
N ALA A 391 24.80 -18.40 -0.74
CA ALA A 391 25.96 -19.18 -0.27
C ALA A 391 25.84 -20.67 -0.63
N GLU A 392 24.65 -21.26 -0.55
CA GLU A 392 24.42 -22.64 -0.97
C GLU A 392 24.66 -22.81 -2.46
N VAL A 393 24.11 -21.92 -3.29
CA VAL A 393 24.26 -21.98 -4.75
C VAL A 393 25.71 -21.73 -5.16
N ALA A 394 26.40 -20.76 -4.58
CA ALA A 394 27.82 -20.50 -4.82
C ALA A 394 28.70 -21.72 -4.51
N ARG A 395 28.43 -22.39 -3.39
CA ARG A 395 29.13 -23.62 -3.00
C ARG A 395 28.86 -24.79 -3.96
N GLU A 396 27.61 -24.98 -4.36
CA GLU A 396 27.22 -26.02 -5.34
C GLU A 396 27.89 -25.80 -6.71
N ARG A 397 28.07 -24.55 -7.10
CA ARG A 397 28.73 -24.16 -8.36
C ARG A 397 30.27 -24.14 -8.25
N GLY A 398 30.81 -24.09 -7.05
CA GLY A 398 32.24 -23.89 -6.83
C GLY A 398 32.74 -22.51 -7.25
N THR A 399 31.88 -21.49 -7.16
CA THR A 399 32.15 -20.10 -7.57
C THR A 399 32.09 -19.14 -6.38
N ASP A 400 32.74 -17.99 -6.51
CA ASP A 400 32.61 -16.89 -5.55
C ASP A 400 31.15 -16.34 -5.53
N PRO A 401 30.62 -15.89 -4.39
CA PRO A 401 29.28 -15.34 -4.33
C PRO A 401 29.00 -14.18 -5.29
N VAL A 402 29.96 -13.26 -5.49
CA VAL A 402 29.80 -12.12 -6.40
C VAL A 402 29.72 -12.59 -7.86
N GLU A 403 30.59 -13.56 -8.22
CA GLU A 403 30.52 -14.20 -9.54
C GLU A 403 29.17 -14.94 -9.71
N THR A 404 28.70 -15.63 -8.66
CA THR A 404 27.42 -16.33 -8.66
C THR A 404 26.25 -15.37 -8.88
N ILE A 405 26.26 -14.16 -8.27
CA ILE A 405 25.24 -13.12 -8.52
C ILE A 405 25.19 -12.77 -10.02
N MET A 406 26.34 -12.48 -10.61
CA MET A 406 26.43 -12.11 -12.02
C MET A 406 26.00 -13.24 -12.95
N ASP A 407 26.38 -14.48 -12.65
CA ASP A 407 25.97 -15.66 -13.41
C ASP A 407 24.46 -15.87 -13.36
N LEU A 408 23.86 -15.82 -12.16
CA LEU A 408 22.42 -16.03 -11.98
C LEU A 408 21.59 -14.99 -12.72
N VAL A 409 21.96 -13.70 -12.65
CA VAL A 409 21.28 -12.62 -13.36
C VAL A 409 21.38 -12.79 -14.87
N LEU A 410 22.56 -13.19 -15.37
CA LEU A 410 22.79 -13.42 -16.80
C LEU A 410 22.06 -14.66 -17.31
N GLU A 411 22.10 -15.78 -16.57
CA GLU A 411 21.46 -17.04 -16.98
C GLU A 411 19.92 -16.98 -16.88
N ASP A 412 19.40 -16.21 -15.92
CA ASP A 412 17.97 -16.02 -15.72
C ASP A 412 17.35 -14.99 -16.68
N GLU A 413 18.17 -14.16 -17.27
CA GLU A 413 17.74 -13.00 -18.05
C GLU A 413 16.65 -12.18 -17.33
N SER A 414 16.83 -12.00 -16.01
CA SER A 414 15.96 -11.21 -15.15
C SER A 414 16.71 -10.68 -13.92
N ARG A 415 16.01 -9.93 -13.08
CA ARG A 415 16.58 -9.42 -11.83
C ARG A 415 16.81 -10.48 -10.75
N VAL A 416 16.26 -11.67 -10.87
CA VAL A 416 16.21 -12.76 -9.85
C VAL A 416 15.65 -12.29 -8.50
N ASP A 417 14.43 -12.68 -8.14
CA ASP A 417 13.80 -12.22 -6.91
C ASP A 417 14.54 -12.77 -5.69
N THR A 418 14.87 -11.86 -4.76
CA THR A 418 15.77 -12.16 -3.65
C THR A 418 15.30 -11.48 -2.36
N ILE A 419 15.39 -12.20 -1.24
CA ILE A 419 15.15 -11.68 0.10
C ILE A 419 16.50 -11.43 0.78
N TYR A 420 16.65 -10.23 1.38
CA TYR A 420 17.86 -9.77 2.06
C TYR A 420 17.59 -9.61 3.56
N PHE A 421 18.26 -10.38 4.40
CA PHE A 421 18.15 -10.30 5.86
C PHE A 421 19.08 -9.20 6.40
N LEU A 422 18.58 -7.96 6.51
CA LEU A 422 19.39 -6.77 6.79
C LEU A 422 18.75 -5.74 7.73
N MET A 423 17.59 -6.05 8.34
CA MET A 423 16.84 -5.13 9.18
C MET A 423 16.84 -5.54 10.67
N SER A 424 16.54 -4.58 11.54
CA SER A 424 16.51 -4.74 12.99
C SER A 424 15.09 -4.83 13.54
N GLU A 425 14.80 -5.87 14.33
CA GLU A 425 13.55 -6.00 15.09
C GLU A 425 13.33 -4.84 16.07
N GLU A 426 14.42 -4.33 16.70
CA GLU A 426 14.35 -3.18 17.60
C GLU A 426 13.91 -1.92 16.85
N ASN A 427 14.46 -1.68 15.65
CA ASN A 427 14.08 -0.55 14.83
C ASN A 427 12.64 -0.66 14.34
N LEU A 428 12.14 -1.85 13.98
CA LEU A 428 10.73 -2.06 13.68
C LEU A 428 9.84 -1.60 14.84
N LYS A 429 10.17 -1.98 16.07
CA LYS A 429 9.41 -1.57 17.27
C LYS A 429 9.50 -0.07 17.55
N LYS A 430 10.67 0.56 17.29
CA LYS A 430 10.81 2.04 17.40
C LYS A 430 9.90 2.76 16.44
N GLN A 431 9.85 2.32 15.17
CA GLN A 431 8.97 2.88 14.13
C GLN A 431 7.49 2.64 14.47
N MET A 432 7.12 1.44 14.91
CA MET A 432 5.76 1.12 15.32
C MET A 432 5.24 2.01 16.45
N LYS A 433 6.09 2.60 17.28
CA LYS A 433 5.67 3.54 18.32
C LYS A 433 5.37 4.94 17.82
N LYS A 434 5.66 5.24 16.54
CA LYS A 434 5.42 6.57 15.95
C LYS A 434 4.02 6.63 15.36
N SER A 435 3.19 7.54 15.84
CA SER A 435 1.77 7.66 15.48
C SER A 435 1.53 8.10 14.01
N TRP A 436 2.55 8.59 13.33
CA TRP A 436 2.55 9.02 11.94
C TRP A 436 3.02 7.96 10.94
N VAL A 437 3.39 6.77 11.42
CA VAL A 437 3.79 5.63 10.56
C VAL A 437 2.58 4.73 10.33
N SER A 438 2.25 4.47 9.08
CA SER A 438 1.22 3.52 8.62
C SER A 438 1.84 2.17 8.24
N PHE A 439 1.10 1.29 7.57
CA PHE A 439 1.56 -0.03 7.19
C PHE A 439 1.32 -0.30 5.70
N GLY A 440 2.32 -0.89 5.03
CA GLY A 440 2.26 -1.41 3.68
C GLY A 440 2.83 -2.82 3.66
N SER A 441 2.40 -3.68 2.74
CA SER A 441 2.96 -5.03 2.60
C SER A 441 4.29 -5.02 1.84
N ASP A 442 4.45 -4.06 0.94
CA ASP A 442 5.56 -4.02 -0.03
C ASP A 442 5.65 -5.34 -0.83
N GLU A 443 4.49 -5.91 -1.15
CA GLU A 443 4.32 -7.18 -1.85
C GLU A 443 3.08 -7.19 -2.71
N ALA A 444 3.03 -8.14 -3.65
CA ALA A 444 1.87 -8.40 -4.48
C ALA A 444 0.86 -9.29 -3.73
N SER A 445 -0.42 -9.13 -4.08
CA SER A 445 -1.46 -10.10 -3.70
C SER A 445 -1.16 -11.46 -4.31
N GLN A 446 -1.26 -12.51 -3.53
CA GLN A 446 -0.90 -13.88 -3.87
C GLN A 446 -2.04 -14.85 -3.58
N ALA A 447 -1.98 -16.03 -4.22
CA ALA A 447 -2.78 -17.19 -3.87
C ALA A 447 -1.89 -18.45 -3.91
N PRO A 448 -2.07 -19.45 -3.04
CA PRO A 448 -1.27 -20.67 -3.07
C PRO A 448 -1.75 -21.63 -4.19
N GLU A 449 -1.86 -21.10 -5.41
CA GLU A 449 -2.33 -21.82 -6.60
C GLU A 449 -1.78 -21.23 -7.89
N GLY A 450 -1.81 -22.00 -8.98
CA GLY A 450 -1.46 -21.54 -10.32
C GLY A 450 -0.01 -21.04 -10.46
N PRO A 451 0.21 -19.96 -11.22
CA PRO A 451 1.54 -19.43 -11.48
C PRO A 451 2.24 -18.90 -10.21
N PHE A 452 1.48 -18.53 -9.17
CA PHE A 452 2.04 -18.04 -7.90
C PHE A 452 2.89 -19.09 -7.18
N LEU A 453 2.66 -20.38 -7.39
CA LEU A 453 3.45 -21.46 -6.79
C LEU A 453 4.81 -21.69 -7.44
N LYS A 454 5.13 -20.98 -8.52
CA LYS A 454 6.40 -21.12 -9.24
C LYS A 454 7.55 -20.29 -8.63
N SER A 455 7.23 -19.42 -7.66
CA SER A 455 8.19 -18.63 -6.88
C SER A 455 7.76 -18.62 -5.41
N ASN A 456 8.67 -18.25 -4.53
CA ASN A 456 8.40 -18.06 -3.11
C ASN A 456 8.30 -16.54 -2.81
N PRO A 457 7.12 -15.98 -2.54
CA PRO A 457 7.05 -14.58 -2.16
C PRO A 457 7.67 -14.35 -0.78
N HIS A 458 8.01 -13.12 -0.47
CA HIS A 458 8.32 -12.74 0.91
C HIS A 458 7.07 -13.01 1.78
N PRO A 459 7.20 -13.59 3.00
CA PRO A 459 6.03 -13.93 3.83
C PRO A 459 5.14 -12.72 4.21
N ARG A 460 5.61 -11.49 3.99
CA ARG A 460 4.81 -10.26 4.17
C ARG A 460 3.62 -10.18 3.21
N ALA A 461 3.66 -10.87 2.04
CA ALA A 461 2.53 -10.99 1.12
C ALA A 461 1.29 -11.61 1.78
N TYR A 462 1.51 -12.58 2.64
CA TYR A 462 0.44 -13.33 3.33
C TYR A 462 0.21 -12.89 4.77
N GLY A 463 1.16 -12.17 5.39
CA GLY A 463 1.18 -12.03 6.84
C GLY A 463 1.25 -10.62 7.39
N ASN A 464 1.60 -9.60 6.64
CA ASN A 464 2.00 -8.29 7.19
C ASN A 464 0.96 -7.69 8.16
N PHE A 465 -0.30 -7.59 7.77
CA PHE A 465 -1.37 -7.01 8.61
C PHE A 465 -1.79 -7.97 9.73
N ALA A 466 -1.85 -9.25 9.44
CA ALA A 466 -2.18 -10.27 10.45
C ALA A 466 -1.09 -10.40 11.52
N ARG A 467 0.20 -10.34 11.13
CA ARG A 467 1.35 -10.33 12.03
C ARG A 467 1.36 -9.11 12.95
N LEU A 468 1.01 -7.92 12.42
CA LEU A 468 0.86 -6.73 13.25
C LEU A 468 -0.13 -6.98 14.38
N LEU A 469 -1.32 -7.51 14.05
CA LEU A 469 -2.39 -7.79 15.01
C LEU A 469 -2.04 -8.94 15.98
N GLY A 470 -1.40 -9.99 15.48
CA GLY A 470 -1.00 -11.15 16.27
C GLY A 470 0.21 -10.85 17.17
N LYS A 471 1.38 -10.72 16.54
CA LYS A 471 2.66 -10.58 17.23
C LYS A 471 2.75 -9.26 18.00
N TYR A 472 2.61 -8.12 17.30
CA TYR A 472 2.96 -6.82 17.89
C TYR A 472 1.87 -6.19 18.74
N VAL A 473 0.60 -6.50 18.48
CA VAL A 473 -0.52 -6.01 19.29
C VAL A 473 -0.85 -6.96 20.40
N ARG A 474 -1.17 -8.23 20.10
CA ARG A 474 -1.66 -9.20 21.09
C ARG A 474 -0.57 -9.73 22.00
N GLU A 475 0.55 -10.20 21.42
CA GLU A 475 1.61 -10.92 22.15
C GLU A 475 2.61 -9.95 22.79
N GLU A 476 3.22 -9.08 22.00
CA GLU A 476 4.28 -8.18 22.46
C GLU A 476 3.77 -6.83 22.97
N LYS A 477 2.52 -6.45 22.66
CA LYS A 477 1.88 -5.21 23.15
C LYS A 477 2.70 -3.94 22.82
N VAL A 478 3.33 -3.91 21.65
CA VAL A 478 4.12 -2.76 21.19
C VAL A 478 3.24 -1.55 20.97
N ILE A 479 2.05 -1.76 20.41
CA ILE A 479 0.98 -0.77 20.25
C ILE A 479 -0.38 -1.38 20.62
N SER A 480 -1.37 -0.55 20.94
CA SER A 480 -2.72 -1.01 21.21
C SER A 480 -3.45 -1.41 19.93
N LEU A 481 -4.48 -2.29 20.05
CA LEU A 481 -5.33 -2.64 18.92
C LEU A 481 -6.03 -1.42 18.30
N THR A 482 -6.46 -0.48 19.14
CA THR A 482 -7.07 0.78 18.70
C THR A 482 -6.12 1.59 17.80
N GLU A 483 -4.87 1.71 18.21
CA GLU A 483 -3.86 2.43 17.43
C GLU A 483 -3.48 1.67 16.15
N ALA A 484 -3.36 0.34 16.22
CA ALA A 484 -3.12 -0.49 15.04
C ALA A 484 -4.23 -0.31 13.99
N VAL A 485 -5.50 -0.40 14.38
CA VAL A 485 -6.64 -0.17 13.48
C VAL A 485 -6.59 1.23 12.87
N ARG A 486 -6.36 2.29 13.68
CA ARG A 486 -6.25 3.65 13.15
C ARG A 486 -5.18 3.77 12.07
N ARG A 487 -4.03 3.13 12.29
CA ARG A 487 -2.87 3.23 11.40
C ARG A 487 -2.92 2.30 10.18
N MET A 488 -3.80 1.31 10.21
CA MET A 488 -4.11 0.49 9.04
C MET A 488 -5.31 1.01 8.24
N SER A 489 -6.08 1.99 8.76
CA SER A 489 -7.31 2.46 8.09
C SER A 489 -7.46 3.98 8.07
N GLY A 490 -7.77 4.63 9.21
CA GLY A 490 -8.04 6.07 9.27
C GLY A 490 -6.86 6.94 8.87
N LEU A 491 -5.65 6.62 9.36
CA LEU A 491 -4.43 7.38 9.03
C LEU A 491 -4.07 7.32 7.54
N PRO A 492 -3.99 6.13 6.89
CA PRO A 492 -3.71 6.08 5.46
C PRO A 492 -4.82 6.74 4.63
N ALA A 493 -6.11 6.59 4.98
CA ALA A 493 -7.19 7.29 4.29
C ALA A 493 -7.04 8.81 4.35
N GLU A 494 -6.70 9.37 5.53
CA GLU A 494 -6.40 10.79 5.73
C GLU A 494 -5.17 11.22 4.93
N ASN A 495 -4.09 10.45 4.99
CA ASN A 495 -2.85 10.73 4.28
C ASN A 495 -3.06 10.81 2.76
N LEU A 496 -3.86 9.90 2.22
CA LEU A 496 -4.12 9.80 0.77
C LEU A 496 -5.28 10.69 0.30
N GLY A 497 -6.06 11.26 1.22
CA GLY A 497 -7.26 12.02 0.89
C GLY A 497 -8.39 11.15 0.32
N LEU A 498 -8.49 9.88 0.74
CA LEU A 498 -9.55 8.96 0.31
C LEU A 498 -10.87 9.31 1.02
N GLU A 499 -11.71 10.05 0.34
CA GLU A 499 -12.98 10.50 0.90
C GLU A 499 -13.93 9.33 1.17
N GLY A 500 -14.60 9.37 2.31
CA GLY A 500 -15.61 8.39 2.70
C GLY A 500 -15.05 7.01 3.11
N ARG A 501 -13.75 6.83 3.31
CA ARG A 501 -13.12 5.55 3.66
C ARG A 501 -12.28 5.63 4.94
N GLY A 502 -11.88 4.47 5.45
CA GLY A 502 -10.99 4.35 6.61
C GLY A 502 -11.65 4.51 7.99
N LEU A 503 -12.95 4.79 8.06
CA LEU A 503 -13.69 4.98 9.31
C LEU A 503 -15.01 4.20 9.32
N LEU A 504 -15.41 3.66 10.49
CA LEU A 504 -16.75 3.13 10.73
C LEU A 504 -17.68 4.24 11.23
N LYS A 505 -18.29 4.95 10.31
CA LYS A 505 -19.20 6.07 10.58
C LYS A 505 -20.33 6.09 9.55
N ASP A 506 -21.49 6.61 9.95
CA ASP A 506 -22.63 6.85 9.04
C ASP A 506 -22.19 7.70 7.84
N GLY A 507 -22.58 7.26 6.64
CA GLY A 507 -22.23 7.88 5.35
C GLY A 507 -20.90 7.44 4.75
N MET A 508 -20.07 6.63 5.44
CA MET A 508 -18.84 6.08 4.88
C MET A 508 -19.13 4.84 4.03
N PHE A 509 -18.26 4.57 3.05
CA PHE A 509 -18.28 3.30 2.32
C PHE A 509 -18.13 2.12 3.27
N ALA A 510 -18.86 1.06 3.00
CA ALA A 510 -18.89 -0.13 3.83
C ALA A 510 -17.73 -1.09 3.47
N ASP A 511 -16.50 -0.60 3.66
CA ASP A 511 -15.30 -1.43 3.74
C ASP A 511 -15.13 -1.80 5.22
N VAL A 512 -15.47 -3.03 5.57
CA VAL A 512 -15.57 -3.45 6.97
C VAL A 512 -14.90 -4.81 7.16
N VAL A 513 -14.12 -4.93 8.22
CA VAL A 513 -13.51 -6.20 8.64
C VAL A 513 -14.04 -6.64 9.99
N VAL A 514 -14.24 -7.95 10.12
CA VAL A 514 -14.63 -8.61 11.37
C VAL A 514 -13.62 -9.72 11.64
N PHE A 515 -12.92 -9.65 12.77
CA PHE A 515 -11.88 -10.60 13.10
C PHE A 515 -11.89 -10.98 14.58
N ASP A 516 -11.31 -12.14 14.86
CA ASP A 516 -11.09 -12.57 16.24
C ASP A 516 -9.73 -12.06 16.75
N PRO A 517 -9.72 -11.08 17.67
CA PRO A 517 -8.48 -10.51 18.19
C PRO A 517 -7.64 -11.51 19.00
N LYS A 518 -8.21 -12.66 19.39
CA LYS A 518 -7.51 -13.70 20.15
C LYS A 518 -6.74 -14.67 19.26
N SER A 519 -7.15 -14.82 17.99
CA SER A 519 -6.59 -15.82 17.08
C SER A 519 -6.01 -15.25 15.79
N VAL A 520 -6.26 -13.96 15.46
CA VAL A 520 -5.69 -13.33 14.27
C VAL A 520 -4.16 -13.38 14.29
N GLY A 521 -3.56 -13.80 13.18
CA GLY A 521 -2.09 -13.89 13.05
C GLY A 521 -1.66 -14.45 11.71
N ASP A 522 -0.38 -14.29 11.42
CA ASP A 522 0.30 -14.83 10.26
C ASP A 522 0.67 -16.31 10.45
N ARG A 523 0.84 -17.01 9.33
CA ARG A 523 1.37 -18.38 9.27
C ARG A 523 2.55 -18.50 8.31
N ALA A 524 2.61 -17.59 7.33
CA ALA A 524 3.67 -17.59 6.34
C ALA A 524 5.05 -17.41 6.98
N THR A 525 6.00 -18.22 6.53
CA THR A 525 7.41 -18.15 6.92
C THR A 525 8.30 -18.01 5.68
N PHE A 526 9.58 -17.72 5.85
CA PHE A 526 10.51 -17.68 4.72
C PHE A 526 10.71 -19.06 4.07
N ALA A 527 10.56 -20.13 4.83
CA ALA A 527 10.65 -21.51 4.32
C ALA A 527 9.34 -21.98 3.67
N GLU A 528 8.20 -21.55 4.20
CA GLU A 528 6.85 -21.92 3.75
C GLU A 528 5.98 -20.67 3.60
N PRO A 529 6.18 -19.86 2.55
CA PRO A 529 5.51 -18.57 2.42
C PRO A 529 4.05 -18.65 1.99
N HIS A 530 3.64 -19.70 1.28
CA HIS A 530 2.31 -19.85 0.69
C HIS A 530 1.26 -20.30 1.72
N GLN A 531 1.12 -19.56 2.81
CA GLN A 531 0.18 -19.86 3.88
C GLN A 531 -0.68 -18.64 4.21
N TYR A 532 -1.99 -18.78 4.07
CA TYR A 532 -2.93 -17.72 4.44
C TYR A 532 -2.90 -17.41 5.93
N ALA A 533 -3.07 -16.13 6.26
CA ALA A 533 -3.33 -15.66 7.60
C ALA A 533 -4.61 -16.26 8.19
N VAL A 534 -4.73 -16.26 9.50
CA VAL A 534 -5.88 -16.80 10.23
C VAL A 534 -6.57 -15.72 11.08
N GLY A 535 -7.80 -16.01 11.51
CA GLY A 535 -8.54 -15.16 12.47
C GLY A 535 -9.39 -14.08 11.84
N MET A 536 -9.21 -13.73 10.56
CA MET A 536 -10.16 -12.90 9.82
C MET A 536 -11.42 -13.71 9.53
N LYS A 537 -12.61 -13.20 9.90
CA LYS A 537 -13.89 -13.89 9.79
C LYS A 537 -14.72 -13.38 8.61
N HIS A 538 -14.89 -12.08 8.53
CA HIS A 538 -15.64 -11.45 7.43
C HIS A 538 -14.92 -10.21 6.96
N VAL A 539 -14.93 -10.01 5.66
CA VAL A 539 -14.45 -8.79 4.99
C VAL A 539 -15.51 -8.36 3.99
N LEU A 540 -15.95 -7.12 4.10
CA LEU A 540 -16.86 -6.50 3.16
C LEU A 540 -16.10 -5.37 2.44
N VAL A 541 -16.25 -5.31 1.12
CA VAL A 541 -15.73 -4.24 0.27
C VAL A 541 -16.92 -3.60 -0.43
N ASN A 542 -17.06 -2.28 -0.31
CA ASN A 542 -18.21 -1.56 -0.86
C ASN A 542 -19.56 -2.21 -0.49
N GLY A 543 -19.69 -2.70 0.76
CA GLY A 543 -20.89 -3.34 1.28
C GLY A 543 -21.13 -4.79 0.88
N VAL A 544 -20.32 -5.34 -0.01
CA VAL A 544 -20.43 -6.73 -0.49
C VAL A 544 -19.49 -7.64 0.29
N PRO A 545 -19.98 -8.77 0.85
CA PRO A 545 -19.12 -9.76 1.50
C PRO A 545 -18.15 -10.42 0.51
N VAL A 546 -16.85 -10.19 0.70
CA VAL A 546 -15.76 -10.81 -0.07
C VAL A 546 -15.17 -12.00 0.68
N LEU A 547 -15.08 -11.89 2.02
CA LEU A 547 -14.75 -13.01 2.91
C LEU A 547 -15.93 -13.27 3.83
N LYS A 548 -16.35 -14.53 3.94
CA LYS A 548 -17.42 -14.96 4.83
C LYS A 548 -16.99 -16.23 5.58
N ASP A 549 -17.07 -16.19 6.92
CA ASP A 549 -16.65 -17.31 7.79
C ASP A 549 -15.21 -17.79 7.52
N GLY A 550 -14.32 -16.87 7.08
CA GLY A 550 -12.93 -17.15 6.75
C GLY A 550 -12.69 -17.62 5.32
N GLU A 551 -13.75 -17.84 4.52
CA GLU A 551 -13.64 -18.28 3.13
C GLU A 551 -14.01 -17.17 2.14
N HIS A 552 -13.25 -17.10 1.04
CA HIS A 552 -13.48 -16.13 -0.03
C HIS A 552 -14.74 -16.48 -0.81
N THR A 553 -15.61 -15.50 -1.04
CA THR A 553 -16.93 -15.72 -1.69
C THR A 553 -16.85 -15.74 -3.22
N GLY A 554 -15.74 -15.34 -3.80
CA GLY A 554 -15.59 -15.10 -5.23
C GLY A 554 -16.06 -13.73 -5.71
N ALA A 555 -16.63 -12.90 -4.83
CA ALA A 555 -17.10 -11.57 -5.19
C ALA A 555 -15.93 -10.61 -5.47
N THR A 556 -16.10 -9.76 -6.48
CA THR A 556 -15.10 -8.78 -6.94
C THR A 556 -15.69 -7.36 -6.99
N PRO A 557 -16.15 -6.79 -5.85
CA PRO A 557 -16.81 -5.49 -5.79
C PRO A 557 -15.84 -4.31 -5.71
N GLY A 558 -14.54 -4.54 -5.78
CA GLY A 558 -13.52 -3.53 -5.70
C GLY A 558 -13.62 -2.53 -6.85
N ARG A 559 -13.18 -1.31 -6.61
CA ARG A 559 -13.27 -0.19 -7.53
C ARG A 559 -11.94 0.53 -7.65
N ALA A 560 -11.72 1.19 -8.78
CA ALA A 560 -10.68 2.19 -8.92
C ALA A 560 -11.01 3.39 -8.04
N LEU A 561 -10.10 3.75 -7.14
CA LEU A 561 -10.19 4.95 -6.32
C LEU A 561 -9.28 6.03 -6.92
N TRP A 562 -9.77 7.25 -6.86
CA TRP A 562 -9.14 8.35 -7.57
C TRP A 562 -8.59 9.40 -6.59
N GLY A 563 -7.44 9.95 -6.91
CA GLY A 563 -6.83 11.04 -6.17
C GLY A 563 -7.61 12.36 -6.27
N PRO A 564 -7.24 13.34 -5.42
CA PRO A 564 -7.99 14.58 -5.26
C PRO A 564 -7.97 15.50 -6.48
N GLY A 565 -7.07 15.25 -7.44
CA GLY A 565 -6.95 16.03 -8.68
C GLY A 565 -7.89 15.61 -9.80
N LYS A 566 -8.67 14.53 -9.62
CA LYS A 566 -9.50 13.97 -10.68
C LYS A 566 -10.54 14.96 -11.20
N THR A 567 -10.44 15.27 -12.50
CA THR A 567 -11.35 16.17 -13.23
C THR A 567 -11.92 15.53 -14.48
N ARG A 568 -11.42 14.37 -14.90
CA ARG A 568 -11.78 13.64 -16.12
C ARG A 568 -12.22 12.21 -15.86
#